data_e6233e703475504613f6448f28ef119d
#
_entry.id   e6233e703475504613f6448f28ef119d
#
_cell.length_a   1.000
_cell.length_b   1.000
_cell.length_c   1.000
_cell.angle_alpha   90.00
_cell.angle_beta   90.00
_cell.angle_gamma   90.00
#
_symmetry.space_group_name_H-M   'P 1'
#
loop_
_entity.id
_entity.type
_entity.pdbx_description
1 polymer ?
#
loop_
_entity_poly.entity_id
_entity_poly.type
_entity_poly.pdbx_seq_one_letter_code
_entity_poly.pdbx_strand_id
1 'polypeptide(L)'
;MANWYYLTMAIFSEVIATSSLKSTEGFTNFFPSLIVVVGYCSAFYFLSLTLDEMPVGIVYAIWSGVGIVGIAIVAVIFHDQQLDAGAILGMALIIAGIVIMRTYSTMSCLLYTSP
;
A
#
# COMPACT_ATOMS: atom_id res chain seq x y z
N MET A 1 -3.62 -17.22 -5.15
CA MET A 1 -3.02 -17.37 -3.80
C MET A 1 -1.65 -16.72 -3.71
N ALA A 2 -0.72 -17.11 -4.61
CA ALA A 2 0.61 -16.50 -4.59
C ALA A 2 0.56 -14.99 -4.78
N ASN A 3 -0.39 -14.49 -5.56
CA ASN A 3 -0.48 -13.07 -5.83
C ASN A 3 -0.87 -12.25 -4.61
N TRP A 4 -1.67 -12.82 -3.70
CA TRP A 4 -1.97 -12.15 -2.46
C TRP A 4 -0.76 -12.05 -1.56
N TYR A 5 0.08 -13.08 -1.59
CA TYR A 5 1.33 -13.07 -0.87
C TYR A 5 2.24 -11.96 -1.39
N TYR A 6 2.39 -11.89 -2.71
CA TYR A 6 3.22 -10.84 -3.32
C TYR A 6 2.67 -9.45 -3.03
N LEU A 7 1.36 -9.29 -3.09
CA LEU A 7 0.74 -7.99 -2.79
C LEU A 7 1.01 -7.60 -1.34
N THR A 8 0.89 -8.53 -0.41
CA THR A 8 1.16 -8.27 0.99
C THR A 8 2.62 -7.84 1.19
N MET A 9 3.56 -8.54 0.55
CA MET A 9 4.97 -8.18 0.64
C MET A 9 5.25 -6.81 0.04
N ALA A 10 4.59 -6.49 -1.06
CA ALA A 10 4.75 -5.18 -1.70
C ALA A 10 4.28 -4.07 -0.78
N ILE A 11 3.10 -4.24 -0.19
CA ILE A 11 2.54 -3.23 0.71
C ILE A 11 3.41 -3.07 1.95
N PHE A 12 3.86 -4.18 2.52
CA PHE A 12 4.71 -4.15 3.71
C PHE A 12 6.02 -3.40 3.43
N SER A 13 6.65 -3.72 2.30
CA SER A 13 7.90 -3.06 1.90
C SER A 13 7.68 -1.56 1.68
N GLU A 14 6.57 -1.19 1.04
CA GLU A 14 6.26 0.20 0.78
C GLU A 14 5.99 0.97 2.07
N VAL A 15 5.28 0.37 3.01
CA VAL A 15 5.00 1.03 4.29
C VAL A 15 6.30 1.31 5.04
N ILE A 16 7.22 0.36 5.05
CA ILE A 16 8.53 0.56 5.68
C ILE A 16 9.27 1.70 4.99
N ALA A 17 9.30 1.69 3.66
CA ALA A 17 10.01 2.73 2.90
C ALA A 17 9.42 4.11 3.17
N THR A 18 8.10 4.23 3.05
CA THR A 18 7.43 5.50 3.23
C THR A 18 7.59 6.00 4.67
N SER A 19 7.54 5.10 5.64
CA SER A 19 7.72 5.47 7.04
C SER A 19 9.12 6.01 7.32
N SER A 20 10.11 5.57 6.57
CA SER A 20 11.49 6.03 6.74
C SER A 20 11.80 7.29 5.94
N LEU A 21 10.89 7.69 5.07
CA LEU A 21 11.14 8.77 4.12
C LEU A 21 11.47 10.09 4.81
N LYS A 22 10.73 10.42 5.86
CA LYS A 22 10.98 11.66 6.61
C LYS A 22 12.37 11.65 7.25
N SER A 23 12.82 10.50 7.71
CA SER A 23 14.12 10.37 8.36
C SER A 23 15.29 10.53 7.40
N THR A 24 15.04 10.49 6.09
CA THR A 24 16.11 10.70 5.11
C THR A 24 16.59 12.14 5.05
N GLU A 25 15.77 13.08 5.49
CA GLU A 25 16.05 14.51 5.42
C GLU A 25 16.56 14.93 4.05
N GLY A 26 15.74 14.62 3.03
CA GLY A 26 16.10 14.92 1.65
C GLY A 26 17.16 13.99 1.08
N PHE A 27 17.22 12.76 1.62
CA PHE A 27 18.19 11.74 1.22
C PHE A 27 19.63 12.12 1.58
N THR A 28 19.78 12.87 2.67
CA THR A 28 21.10 13.19 3.20
C THR A 28 21.57 12.20 4.25
N ASN A 29 20.63 11.51 4.91
CA ASN A 29 20.95 10.49 5.90
C ASN A 29 21.06 9.13 5.23
N PHE A 30 22.21 8.48 5.37
CA PHE A 30 22.52 7.28 4.58
C PHE A 30 21.59 6.09 4.90
N PHE A 31 21.46 5.72 6.18
CA PHE A 31 20.71 4.52 6.51
C PHE A 31 19.22 4.63 6.21
N PRO A 32 18.53 5.72 6.58
CA PRO A 32 17.14 5.87 6.17
C PRO A 32 16.97 5.90 4.66
N SER A 33 17.89 6.54 3.94
CA SER A 33 17.83 6.60 2.48
C SER A 33 17.98 5.22 1.87
N LEU A 34 18.86 4.39 2.43
CA LEU A 34 19.04 3.03 1.96
C LEU A 34 17.77 2.21 2.17
N ILE A 35 17.13 2.35 3.34
CA ILE A 35 15.86 1.66 3.63
C ILE A 35 14.79 2.07 2.61
N VAL A 36 14.70 3.35 2.30
CA VAL A 36 13.72 3.84 1.33
C VAL A 36 13.96 3.23 -0.04
N VAL A 37 15.20 3.26 -0.52
CA VAL A 37 15.52 2.73 -1.84
C VAL A 37 15.24 1.24 -1.93
N VAL A 38 15.73 0.47 -0.96
CA VAL A 38 15.54 -0.97 -0.94
C VAL A 38 14.06 -1.31 -0.78
N GLY A 39 13.36 -0.58 0.09
CA GLY A 39 11.94 -0.82 0.34
C GLY A 39 11.09 -0.58 -0.89
N TYR A 40 11.31 0.55 -1.57
CA TYR A 40 10.53 0.83 -2.79
C TYR A 40 10.89 -0.11 -3.94
N CYS A 41 12.15 -0.45 -4.11
CA CYS A 41 12.54 -1.40 -5.13
C CYS A 41 11.88 -2.76 -4.89
N SER A 42 11.88 -3.23 -3.65
CA SER A 42 11.21 -4.48 -3.29
C SER A 42 9.71 -4.40 -3.53
N ALA A 43 9.10 -3.26 -3.14
CA ALA A 43 7.68 -3.08 -3.31
C ALA A 43 7.27 -3.16 -4.77
N PHE A 44 7.99 -2.45 -5.64
CA PHE A 44 7.66 -2.47 -7.06
C PHE A 44 7.95 -3.81 -7.70
N TYR A 45 8.97 -4.50 -7.23
CA TYR A 45 9.24 -5.85 -7.72
C TYR A 45 8.07 -6.79 -7.42
N PHE A 46 7.63 -6.84 -6.16
CA PHE A 46 6.50 -7.69 -5.79
C PHE A 46 5.21 -7.23 -6.45
N LEU A 47 5.04 -5.92 -6.63
CA LEU A 47 3.88 -5.40 -7.34
C LEU A 47 3.83 -5.92 -8.77
N SER A 48 4.97 -5.91 -9.46
CA SER A 48 5.01 -6.39 -10.85
C SER A 48 4.61 -7.85 -10.94
N LEU A 49 4.99 -8.66 -9.96
CA LEU A 49 4.57 -10.06 -9.93
C LEU A 49 3.08 -10.20 -9.68
N THR A 50 2.52 -9.32 -8.85
CA THR A 50 1.10 -9.34 -8.54
C THR A 50 0.25 -9.02 -9.75
N LEU A 51 0.69 -8.09 -10.59
CA LEU A 51 -0.08 -7.63 -11.73
C LEU A 51 -0.23 -8.67 -12.85
N ASP A 52 0.51 -9.77 -12.77
CA ASP A 52 0.36 -10.84 -13.77
C ASP A 52 -1.04 -11.45 -13.76
N GLU A 53 -1.72 -11.47 -12.61
CA GLU A 53 -3.02 -12.11 -12.51
C GLU A 53 -4.12 -11.23 -11.93
N MET A 54 -3.77 -10.10 -11.33
CA MET A 54 -4.75 -9.23 -10.68
C MET A 54 -4.91 -7.94 -11.46
N PRO A 55 -6.15 -7.43 -11.59
CA PRO A 55 -6.37 -6.16 -12.27
C PRO A 55 -5.64 -5.01 -11.59
N VAL A 56 -5.04 -4.15 -12.38
CA VAL A 56 -4.28 -3.02 -11.86
C VAL A 56 -5.15 -2.14 -10.95
N GLY A 57 -6.39 -1.88 -11.36
CA GLY A 57 -7.27 -1.01 -10.60
C GLY A 57 -7.55 -1.54 -9.20
N ILE A 58 -7.82 -2.85 -9.11
CA ILE A 58 -8.09 -3.46 -7.81
C ILE A 58 -6.84 -3.51 -6.95
N VAL A 59 -5.71 -3.90 -7.54
CA VAL A 59 -4.45 -3.94 -6.81
C VAL A 59 -4.10 -2.57 -6.26
N TYR A 60 -4.24 -1.55 -7.08
CA TYR A 60 -3.89 -0.19 -6.67
C TYR A 60 -4.82 0.32 -5.56
N ALA A 61 -6.13 0.01 -5.67
CA ALA A 61 -7.07 0.41 -4.63
C ALA A 61 -6.75 -0.25 -3.29
N ILE A 62 -6.49 -1.55 -3.31
CA ILE A 62 -6.16 -2.29 -2.09
C ILE A 62 -4.84 -1.78 -1.51
N TRP A 63 -3.83 -1.61 -2.36
CA TRP A 63 -2.54 -1.13 -1.92
C TRP A 63 -2.67 0.25 -1.28
N SER A 64 -3.37 1.18 -1.95
CA SER A 64 -3.54 2.53 -1.43
C SER A 64 -4.28 2.53 -0.10
N GLY A 65 -5.37 1.77 0.00
CA GLY A 65 -6.16 1.75 1.23
C GLY A 65 -5.42 1.13 2.39
N VAL A 66 -4.83 -0.05 2.17
CA VAL A 66 -4.09 -0.72 3.23
C VAL A 66 -2.84 0.07 3.59
N GLY A 67 -2.17 0.65 2.60
CA GLY A 67 -1.00 1.48 2.83
C GLY A 67 -1.31 2.72 3.64
N ILE A 68 -2.41 3.39 3.34
CA ILE A 68 -2.83 4.58 4.09
C ILE A 68 -3.07 4.23 5.56
N VAL A 69 -3.78 3.13 5.82
CA VAL A 69 -4.02 2.69 7.19
C VAL A 69 -2.71 2.32 7.87
N GLY A 70 -1.84 1.60 7.17
CA GLY A 70 -0.54 1.20 7.71
C GLY A 70 0.32 2.40 8.09
N ILE A 71 0.39 3.38 7.19
CA ILE A 71 1.16 4.61 7.45
C ILE A 71 0.54 5.38 8.61
N ALA A 72 -0.78 5.44 8.70
CA ALA A 72 -1.44 6.13 9.80
C ALA A 72 -1.08 5.48 11.14
N ILE A 73 -1.06 4.15 11.19
CA ILE A 73 -0.67 3.43 12.41
C ILE A 73 0.77 3.77 12.79
N VAL A 74 1.67 3.72 11.81
CA VAL A 74 3.08 4.05 12.04
C VAL A 74 3.23 5.49 12.53
N ALA A 75 2.48 6.41 11.93
CA ALA A 75 2.56 7.82 12.32
C ALA A 75 2.12 8.03 13.76
N VAL A 76 1.07 7.33 14.19
CA VAL A 76 0.62 7.43 15.57
C VAL A 76 1.65 6.87 16.55
N ILE A 77 2.24 5.72 16.21
CA ILE A 77 3.14 5.02 17.12
C ILE A 77 4.52 5.67 17.15
N PHE A 78 5.07 6.00 15.98
CA PHE A 78 6.48 6.40 15.86
C PHE A 78 6.69 7.89 15.64
N HIS A 79 5.69 8.61 15.17
CA HIS A 79 5.82 10.03 14.85
C HIS A 79 4.94 10.92 15.70
N ASP A 80 4.32 10.37 16.72
CA ASP A 80 3.48 11.11 17.68
C ASP A 80 2.35 11.89 17.02
N GLN A 81 1.86 11.43 15.89
CA GLN A 81 0.73 12.05 15.24
C GLN A 81 -0.57 11.54 15.87
N GLN A 82 -1.58 12.38 15.86
CA GLN A 82 -2.88 12.01 16.41
C GLN A 82 -3.92 11.95 15.30
N LEU A 83 -4.76 10.93 15.39
CA LEU A 83 -5.86 10.79 14.44
C LEU A 83 -7.10 11.46 15.01
N ASP A 84 -7.66 12.38 14.26
CA ASP A 84 -8.92 12.99 14.64
C ASP A 84 -10.10 12.22 14.05
N ALA A 85 -11.31 12.68 14.35
CA ALA A 85 -12.52 12.00 13.87
C ALA A 85 -12.59 11.99 12.34
N GLY A 86 -12.15 13.09 11.71
CA GLY A 86 -12.14 13.15 10.24
C GLY A 86 -11.24 12.11 9.62
N ALA A 87 -10.04 11.92 10.17
CA ALA A 87 -9.11 10.93 9.67
C ALA A 87 -9.65 9.52 9.85
N ILE A 88 -10.22 9.24 11.02
CA ILE A 88 -10.77 7.91 11.29
C ILE A 88 -11.94 7.62 10.36
N LEU A 89 -12.84 8.59 10.18
CA LEU A 89 -13.98 8.41 9.28
C LEU A 89 -13.54 8.21 7.85
N GLY A 90 -12.58 9.03 7.38
CA GLY A 90 -12.07 8.89 6.02
C GLY A 90 -11.43 7.55 5.77
N MET A 91 -10.62 7.07 6.70
CA MET A 91 -10.00 5.77 6.56
C MET A 91 -11.03 4.64 6.59
N ALA A 92 -12.05 4.77 7.43
CA ALA A 92 -13.13 3.78 7.47
C ALA A 92 -13.84 3.71 6.12
N LEU A 93 -14.08 4.87 5.47
CA LEU A 93 -14.70 4.90 4.15
C LEU A 93 -13.81 4.27 3.09
N ILE A 94 -12.51 4.48 3.16
CA ILE A 94 -11.57 3.86 2.23
C ILE A 94 -11.62 2.34 2.37
N ILE A 95 -11.58 1.85 3.59
CA ILE A 95 -11.63 0.41 3.84
C ILE A 95 -12.97 -0.17 3.37
N ALA A 96 -14.07 0.53 3.64
CA ALA A 96 -15.38 0.10 3.16
C ALA A 96 -15.40 0.03 1.63
N GLY A 97 -14.80 1.01 0.96
CA GLY A 97 -14.70 1.00 -0.49
C GLY A 97 -13.93 -0.19 -1.01
N ILE A 98 -12.83 -0.56 -0.37
CA ILE A 98 -12.03 -1.72 -0.75
C ILE A 98 -12.84 -2.99 -0.59
N VAL A 99 -13.55 -3.13 0.52
CA VAL A 99 -14.38 -4.30 0.76
C VAL A 99 -15.46 -4.43 -0.32
N ILE A 100 -16.09 -3.32 -0.68
CA ILE A 100 -17.09 -3.31 -1.74
C ILE A 100 -16.49 -3.74 -3.07
N MET A 101 -15.33 -3.23 -3.42
CA MET A 101 -14.65 -3.62 -4.66
C MET A 101 -14.32 -5.10 -4.68
N ARG A 102 -13.86 -5.64 -3.56
CA ARG A 102 -13.51 -7.05 -3.47
C ARG A 102 -14.73 -7.96 -3.58
N THR A 103 -15.85 -7.52 -3.03
CA THR A 103 -17.03 -8.36 -2.86
C THR A 103 -18.03 -8.21 -4.00
N TYR A 104 -18.24 -6.99 -4.47
CA TYR A 104 -19.34 -6.71 -5.39
C TYR A 104 -18.92 -6.25 -6.78
N SER A 105 -17.65 -5.87 -6.96
CA SER A 105 -17.20 -5.39 -8.26
C SER A 105 -17.06 -6.54 -9.24
N THR A 106 -17.43 -6.27 -10.49
CA THR A 106 -17.14 -7.18 -11.60
C THR A 106 -15.79 -6.88 -12.25
N MET A 107 -15.08 -5.88 -11.76
CA MET A 107 -13.75 -5.55 -12.27
C MET A 107 -12.78 -6.64 -11.83
N SER A 108 -12.44 -7.50 -12.77
CA SER A 108 -11.65 -8.70 -12.48
C SER A 108 -10.78 -9.02 -13.67
N CYS A 109 -10.02 -10.10 -13.56
CA CYS A 109 -9.18 -10.57 -14.66
C CYS A 109 -9.97 -10.85 -15.92
N LEU A 110 -11.26 -11.15 -15.81
CA LEU A 110 -12.09 -11.36 -17.00
C LEU A 110 -12.16 -10.13 -17.88
N LEU A 111 -12.11 -8.95 -17.30
CA LEU A 111 -12.13 -7.72 -18.08
C LEU A 111 -10.90 -7.57 -18.94
N TYR A 112 -9.81 -8.15 -18.52
CA TYR A 112 -8.54 -8.10 -19.26
C TYR A 112 -8.44 -9.19 -20.30
N THR A 113 -9.16 -10.28 -20.12
CA THR A 113 -9.11 -11.41 -21.05
C THR A 113 -10.27 -11.36 -22.04
N SER A 114 -11.24 -10.54 -21.81
CA SER A 114 -12.37 -10.39 -22.74
C SER A 114 -11.90 -9.73 -24.02
N PRO A 115 -12.29 -10.26 -25.17
CA PRO A 115 -11.94 -9.65 -26.44
C PRO A 115 -12.52 -8.26 -26.60
#